data_a9e65b2d9986f8d8d104928e22c6ca15
#
_entry.id   a9e65b2d9986f8d8d104928e22c6ca15
#
_cell.length_a   1.000
_cell.length_b   1.000
_cell.length_c   1.000
_cell.angle_alpha   90.00
_cell.angle_beta   90.00
_cell.angle_gamma   90.00
#
_symmetry.space_group_name_H-M   'P 1'
#
loop_
_entity.id
_entity.type
_entity.pdbx_description
1 polymer ?
#
loop_
_entity_poly.entity_id
_entity_poly.type
_entity_poly.pdbx_seq_one_letter_code
_entity_poly.pdbx_strand_id
1 'polypeptide(L)'
;MKYVKNIILFGFVFSLILIAQGTDNIDTGKPDAEKLVTIHAEDGYLPSILSILAKESGYNIVTDPNVNRQEQLTIHLDDVPIQQAINLVVRAVGLSYEIVGNSFLIAEPKKLA
;
A
#
# COMPACT_ATOMS: atom_id res chain seq x y z
N MET A 1 -35.97 -12.60 -41.34
CA MET A 1 -35.91 -12.08 -40.88
C MET A 1 -36.09 -12.18 -39.61
N LYS A 2 -36.47 -12.25 -39.02
CA LYS A 2 -36.60 -12.26 -37.88
C LYS A 2 -35.53 -12.70 -37.16
N TYR A 3 -34.75 -13.41 -37.24
CA TYR A 3 -33.79 -13.89 -36.49
C TYR A 3 -32.73 -13.01 -36.46
N VAL A 4 -32.56 -12.40 -37.27
CA VAL A 4 -31.60 -11.53 -37.34
C VAL A 4 -31.62 -10.71 -36.25
N LYS A 5 -32.62 -10.16 -35.97
CA LYS A 5 -32.61 -9.31 -34.98
C LYS A 5 -32.14 -9.84 -33.80
N ASN A 6 -32.38 -10.79 -33.48
CA ASN A 6 -32.00 -11.19 -32.26
C ASN A 6 -30.62 -11.24 -32.11
N ILE A 7 -29.95 -11.58 -32.89
CA ILE A 7 -28.66 -11.61 -32.76
C ILE A 7 -28.09 -10.46 -32.34
N ILE A 8 -28.42 -9.53 -32.83
CA ILE A 8 -27.94 -8.38 -32.48
C ILE A 8 -27.96 -8.12 -31.16
N LEU A 9 -28.91 -8.16 -30.67
CA LEU A 9 -28.96 -7.78 -29.46
C LEU A 9 -28.10 -8.42 -28.60
N PHE A 10 -27.95 -9.38 -28.61
CA PHE A 10 -27.30 -10.00 -27.69
C PHE A 10 -25.94 -9.69 -27.65
N GLY A 11 -25.41 -9.41 -28.57
CA GLY A 11 -24.09 -9.16 -28.52
C GLY A 11 -23.77 -7.97 -27.86
N PHE A 12 -24.39 -7.06 -27.96
CA PHE A 12 -24.02 -5.91 -27.44
C PHE A 12 -24.07 -5.84 -26.07
N VAL A 13 -24.87 -6.35 -25.63
CA VAL A 13 -25.01 -6.22 -24.35
C VAL A 13 -23.83 -6.65 -23.73
N PHE A 14 -23.25 -7.66 -24.01
CA PHE A 14 -22.20 -8.06 -23.43
C PHE A 14 -21.12 -7.20 -23.42
N SER A 15 -20.95 -6.53 -24.35
CA SER A 15 -19.85 -5.76 -24.35
C SER A 15 -19.92 -4.82 -23.31
N LEU A 16 -20.97 -4.34 -23.03
CA LEU A 16 -21.05 -3.44 -22.07
C LEU A 16 -20.58 -3.90 -20.88
N ILE A 17 -20.88 -4.87 -20.48
CA ILE A 17 -20.44 -5.29 -19.35
C ILE A 17 -19.06 -5.19 -19.13
N LEU A 18 -18.33 -5.59 -19.90
CA LEU A 18 -17.04 -5.53 -19.65
C LEU A 18 -16.57 -4.26 -19.39
N ILE A 19 -16.91 -3.39 -19.91
CA ILE A 19 -16.50 -2.18 -19.66
C ILE A 19 -16.65 -1.85 -18.35
N ALA A 20 -17.69 -1.99 -17.92
CA ALA A 20 -17.94 -1.63 -16.67
C ALA A 20 -16.93 -2.01 -15.78
N GLN A 21 -16.63 -3.06 -15.59
CA GLN A 21 -15.73 -3.33 -14.69
C GLN A 21 -14.50 -2.89 -14.87
N GLY A 22 -14.12 -2.82 -15.77
CA GLY A 22 -12.86 -2.44 -15.88
C GLY A 22 -12.61 -1.24 -15.35
N THR A 23 -13.30 -0.41 -15.52
CA THR A 23 -12.97 0.78 -15.09
C THR A 23 -12.89 0.95 -13.80
N ASP A 24 -13.64 0.53 -13.24
CA ASP A 24 -13.63 0.84 -12.02
C ASP A 24 -12.42 0.82 -11.39
N ASN A 25 -11.76 0.11 -11.46
CA ASN A 25 -10.71 0.10 -10.72
C ASN A 25 -9.78 1.06 -11.01
N ILE A 26 -9.93 1.79 -11.68
CA ILE A 26 -9.07 2.70 -11.97
C ILE A 26 -8.75 3.42 -10.92
N ASP A 27 -8.03 3.28 -10.28
CA ASP A 27 -7.75 3.91 -9.28
C ASP A 27 -7.49 5.23 -9.46
N THR A 28 -7.52 5.96 -8.72
CA THR A 28 -7.33 7.27 -8.80
C THR A 28 -6.00 7.65 -8.47
N GLY A 29 -5.13 6.84 -8.35
CA GLY A 29 -3.85 7.26 -7.99
C GLY A 29 -3.62 7.28 -6.52
N LYS A 30 -4.58 6.99 -5.75
CA LYS A 30 -4.36 7.00 -4.38
C LYS A 30 -3.93 5.67 -3.93
N PRO A 31 -2.93 5.54 -3.08
CA PRO A 31 -2.50 4.27 -2.57
C PRO A 31 -3.58 3.69 -1.68
N ASP A 32 -3.63 2.42 -1.58
CA ASP A 32 -4.62 1.73 -0.82
C ASP A 32 -4.00 1.27 0.49
N ALA A 33 -4.50 1.71 1.61
CA ALA A 33 -3.98 1.33 2.90
C ALA A 33 -4.13 -0.16 3.18
N GLU A 34 -4.98 -0.83 2.41
CA GLU A 34 -5.14 -2.24 2.59
C GLU A 34 -4.27 -3.03 1.63
N LYS A 35 -3.43 -2.37 0.87
CA LYS A 35 -2.58 -3.06 -0.07
C LYS A 35 -1.71 -4.03 0.70
N LEU A 36 -1.63 -5.27 0.27
CA LEU A 36 -0.86 -6.28 0.97
C LEU A 36 0.59 -6.22 0.55
N VAL A 37 1.48 -6.33 1.50
CA VAL A 37 2.90 -6.31 1.21
C VAL A 37 3.57 -7.51 1.85
N THR A 38 4.68 -7.93 1.30
CA THR A 38 5.45 -9.04 1.81
C THR A 38 6.88 -8.56 1.93
N ILE A 39 7.51 -8.79 3.07
CA ILE A 39 8.88 -8.39 3.23
C ILE A 39 9.58 -9.34 4.19
N HIS A 40 10.74 -9.78 3.82
CA HIS A 40 11.53 -10.66 4.67
C HIS A 40 12.92 -10.04 4.75
N ALA A 41 13.33 -9.65 5.92
CA ALA A 41 14.63 -9.01 6.08
C ALA A 41 15.28 -9.49 7.36
N GLU A 42 16.54 -9.74 7.33
CA GLU A 42 17.26 -10.11 8.51
C GLU A 42 18.33 -9.06 8.77
N ASP A 43 18.33 -8.48 9.95
CA ASP A 43 19.26 -7.43 10.29
C ASP A 43 19.27 -6.34 9.23
N GLY A 44 18.11 -6.03 8.72
CA GLY A 44 18.00 -5.00 7.69
C GLY A 44 17.97 -3.63 8.33
N TYR A 45 18.51 -2.63 7.63
CA TYR A 45 18.46 -1.29 8.16
C TYR A 45 17.09 -0.69 7.93
N LEU A 46 16.63 0.04 8.90
CA LEU A 46 15.30 0.65 8.83
C LEU A 46 15.05 1.40 7.52
N PRO A 47 15.94 2.26 7.04
CA PRO A 47 15.64 2.97 5.81
C PRO A 47 15.42 2.05 4.61
N SER A 48 16.15 0.94 4.56
CA SER A 48 15.98 0.01 3.46
C SER A 48 14.64 -0.69 3.54
N ILE A 49 14.24 -1.09 4.73
CA ILE A 49 12.97 -1.76 4.91
C ILE A 49 11.84 -0.82 4.55
N LEU A 50 11.92 0.43 4.99
CA LEU A 50 10.87 1.39 4.68
C LEU A 50 10.82 1.67 3.18
N SER A 51 11.98 1.66 2.53
CA SER A 51 12.01 1.89 1.11
C SER A 51 11.31 0.78 0.34
N ILE A 52 11.50 -0.46 0.77
CA ILE A 52 10.84 -1.57 0.13
C ILE A 52 9.34 -1.46 0.33
N LEU A 53 8.91 -1.11 1.53
CA LEU A 53 7.49 -0.99 1.80
C LEU A 53 6.87 0.14 0.97
N ALA A 54 7.59 1.22 0.79
CA ALA A 54 7.09 2.32 0.00
C ALA A 54 6.90 1.86 -1.45
N LYS A 55 7.90 1.13 -1.99
CA LYS A 55 7.77 0.70 -3.32
C LYS A 55 6.65 -0.26 -3.52
N GLU A 56 6.45 -1.21 -2.65
CA GLU A 56 5.40 -2.17 -2.82
C GLU A 56 4.00 -1.60 -2.62
N SER A 57 3.85 -0.58 -1.84
CA SER A 57 2.54 -0.08 -1.53
C SER A 57 2.12 1.14 -2.32
N GLY A 58 3.09 1.85 -2.86
CA GLY A 58 2.78 3.09 -3.54
C GLY A 58 2.68 4.28 -2.62
N TYR A 59 2.83 4.08 -1.31
CA TYR A 59 2.80 5.20 -0.40
C TYR A 59 4.17 5.85 -0.33
N ASN A 60 4.20 7.13 -0.04
CA ASN A 60 5.47 7.80 0.20
C ASN A 60 5.78 7.58 1.66
N ILE A 61 7.04 7.48 2.00
CA ILE A 61 7.44 7.32 3.38
C ILE A 61 8.48 8.37 3.69
N VAL A 62 8.23 9.17 4.70
CA VAL A 62 9.13 10.25 5.09
C VAL A 62 9.60 9.99 6.50
N THR A 63 10.87 10.14 6.74
CA THR A 63 11.44 9.86 8.05
C THR A 63 11.95 11.16 8.65
N ASP A 64 11.57 11.39 9.89
CA ASP A 64 12.00 12.57 10.59
C ASP A 64 13.52 12.51 10.75
N PRO A 65 14.23 13.64 10.68
CA PRO A 65 15.67 13.62 10.79
C PRO A 65 16.19 13.06 12.10
N ASN A 66 15.40 13.05 13.15
CA ASN A 66 15.86 12.52 14.40
C ASN A 66 15.81 11.00 14.48
N VAL A 67 15.29 10.35 13.50
CA VAL A 67 15.18 8.91 13.51
C VAL A 67 16.55 8.30 13.26
N ASN A 68 16.92 7.30 14.06
CA ASN A 68 18.21 6.67 13.91
C ASN A 68 18.21 5.77 12.68
N ARG A 69 18.96 6.16 11.66
CA ARG A 69 18.99 5.41 10.44
C ARG A 69 19.87 4.19 10.50
N GLN A 70 20.58 3.98 11.60
CA GLN A 70 21.38 2.81 11.75
C GLN A 70 20.61 1.70 12.45
N GLU A 71 19.35 1.94 12.76
CA GLU A 71 18.56 0.96 13.42
C GLU A 71 18.39 -0.26 12.54
N GLN A 72 18.53 -1.46 13.06
CA GLN A 72 18.35 -2.66 12.30
C GLN A 72 17.27 -3.52 12.90
N LEU A 73 16.59 -4.26 12.08
CA LEU A 73 15.57 -5.17 12.61
C LEU A 73 15.40 -6.35 11.68
N THR A 74 14.85 -7.43 12.23
CA THR A 74 14.56 -8.61 11.47
C THR A 74 13.06 -8.71 11.40
N ILE A 75 12.52 -8.89 10.20
CA ILE A 75 11.09 -8.90 10.03
C ILE A 75 10.69 -9.84 8.92
N HIS A 76 9.63 -10.58 9.13
CA HIS A 76 9.11 -11.46 8.13
C HIS A 76 7.60 -11.27 8.09
N LEU A 77 7.10 -10.65 7.07
CA LEU A 77 5.68 -10.40 6.93
C LEU A 77 5.23 -10.91 5.58
N ASP A 78 4.13 -11.65 5.54
CA ASP A 78 3.61 -12.16 4.30
C ASP A 78 2.18 -11.69 4.15
N ASP A 79 1.89 -11.02 3.06
CA ASP A 79 0.55 -10.55 2.73
C ASP A 79 -0.10 -9.78 3.89
N VAL A 80 0.57 -8.76 4.36
CA VAL A 80 0.07 -7.94 5.45
C VAL A 80 -0.30 -6.58 4.89
N PRO A 81 -1.43 -6.00 5.31
CA PRO A 81 -1.80 -4.67 4.82
C PRO A 81 -0.70 -3.67 5.14
N ILE A 82 -0.42 -2.77 4.23
CA ILE A 82 0.67 -1.84 4.39
C ILE A 82 0.59 -1.05 5.69
N GLN A 83 -0.58 -0.63 6.08
CA GLN A 83 -0.68 0.15 7.29
C GLN A 83 -0.27 -0.68 8.50
N GLN A 84 -0.65 -1.95 8.52
CA GLN A 84 -0.28 -2.79 9.61
C GLN A 84 1.22 -3.08 9.56
N ALA A 85 1.77 -3.24 8.37
CA ALA A 85 3.19 -3.52 8.21
C ALA A 85 4.01 -2.35 8.75
N ILE A 86 3.62 -1.12 8.41
CA ILE A 86 4.32 0.06 8.89
C ILE A 86 4.22 0.13 10.40
N ASN A 87 3.05 -0.14 10.93
CA ASN A 87 2.85 -0.07 12.37
C ASN A 87 3.77 -1.06 13.08
N LEU A 88 3.91 -2.26 12.55
CA LEU A 88 4.76 -3.26 13.17
C LEU A 88 6.22 -2.87 13.09
N VAL A 89 6.65 -2.37 11.94
CA VAL A 89 8.03 -2.01 11.76
C VAL A 89 8.42 -0.86 12.69
N VAL A 90 7.65 0.19 12.74
CA VAL A 90 8.02 1.34 13.54
C VAL A 90 7.96 1.02 15.01
N ARG A 91 7.00 0.21 15.43
CA ARG A 91 6.95 -0.11 16.82
C ARG A 91 8.10 -0.99 17.25
N ALA A 92 8.58 -1.82 16.36
CA ALA A 92 9.69 -2.71 16.68
C ALA A 92 10.94 -1.91 17.01
N VAL A 93 11.07 -0.71 16.48
CA VAL A 93 12.24 0.11 16.75
C VAL A 93 11.90 1.32 17.60
N GLY A 94 10.74 1.31 18.24
CA GLY A 94 10.40 2.40 19.16
C GLY A 94 9.95 3.68 18.53
N LEU A 95 9.46 3.62 17.33
CA LEU A 95 9.00 4.83 16.65
C LEU A 95 7.49 4.83 16.48
N SER A 96 6.97 5.87 15.89
CA SER A 96 5.56 5.94 15.60
C SER A 96 5.38 6.52 14.22
N TYR A 97 4.16 6.53 13.71
CA TYR A 97 3.92 7.10 12.40
C TYR A 97 2.61 7.84 12.38
N GLU A 98 2.45 8.66 11.36
CA GLU A 98 1.23 9.36 11.18
C GLU A 98 1.00 9.38 9.69
N ILE A 99 -0.23 9.34 9.23
CA ILE A 99 -0.55 9.38 7.82
C ILE A 99 -0.92 10.78 7.44
N VAL A 100 -0.23 11.32 6.46
CA VAL A 100 -0.49 12.66 5.98
C VAL A 100 -0.71 12.53 4.48
N GLY A 101 -1.93 12.58 4.04
CA GLY A 101 -2.24 12.40 2.63
C GLY A 101 -1.89 10.99 2.20
N ASN A 102 -1.01 10.85 1.24
CA ASN A 102 -0.62 9.53 0.80
C ASN A 102 0.80 9.22 1.29
N SER A 103 1.16 9.76 2.44
CA SER A 103 2.48 9.55 2.98
C SER A 103 2.43 9.05 4.41
N PHE A 104 3.41 8.26 4.79
CA PHE A 104 3.57 7.86 6.17
C PHE A 104 4.74 8.68 6.70
N LEU A 105 4.53 9.40 7.79
CA LEU A 105 5.58 10.18 8.39
C LEU A 105 6.07 9.41 9.62
N ILE A 106 7.30 9.02 9.63
CA ILE A 106 7.87 8.19 10.70
C ILE A 106 8.69 9.08 11.61
N ALA A 107 8.42 9.03 12.89
CA ALA A 107 9.12 9.88 13.83
C ALA A 107 9.12 9.28 15.22
N GLU A 108 9.86 9.88 16.11
CA GLU A 108 9.84 9.41 17.46
C GLU A 108 8.54 9.79 18.10
N PRO A 109 8.02 9.00 19.01
CA PRO A 109 6.75 9.29 19.63
C PRO A 109 6.84 10.58 20.39
N LYS A 110 5.80 11.44 20.27
CA LYS A 110 5.83 12.65 20.96
C LYS A 110 5.53 12.42 22.36
N LYS A 111 6.17 13.13 23.28
CA LYS A 111 5.85 13.00 24.59
C LYS A 111 4.84 13.99 24.89
N LEU A 112 3.81 13.65 25.56
CA LEU A 112 2.81 14.61 25.87
C LEU A 112 3.25 15.28 27.06
N ALA A 113 3.25 16.48 27.10
CA ALA A 113 3.80 17.20 28.21
C ALA A 113 2.82 17.28 29.32
#